data_9f0297d86b8c25964cb502fc9b230ce1
#
_entry.id   9f0297d86b8c25964cb502fc9b230ce1
#
_cell.length_a   1.000
_cell.length_b   1.000
_cell.length_c   1.000
_cell.angle_alpha   90.00
_cell.angle_beta   90.00
_cell.angle_gamma   90.00
#
_symmetry.space_group_name_H-M   'P 1'
#
loop_
_entity.id
_entity.type
_entity.pdbx_description
1 polymer ?
#
loop_
_entity_poly.entity_id
_entity_poly.type
_entity_poly.pdbx_seq_one_letter_code
_entity_poly.pdbx_strand_id
1 'polypeptide(L)'
;MLDAVSKLPLKDPDLLRQANYIDGQWVKADSGKVLEVRNPATGELVGTVPAMGQAETRRAIEAANAAWPAWRAMLASERAAILKKLAALMLANTDDLAAIMTAEQGKPLTESKGEVAYAASFIEWFAEEARRVNGETIPQNAKGRRILVTKEPIGVFAAITPWNFPAAMITRKAGPGWAAGCTGVIRPASQTPFSALAIAVLAERAGMPKGVCNVITGPSSGTGKELTGNPLVRKLSFTGSTEVGRVLLAQCAETIKKTSMELGGNAPFIVFDDADLDEAVKGAIASKYRNTGQTCVCANRVLVQEGVYDAFSAKLKAAVEKLKVGNGMEEGVTQGPLINADAVKKVEEHIADALSKGASVVTGGKPHEKGGNFFQPTVLANVPHDALIFREETFGPVAPLFRFKTEEEAIKLANDTEFGLAAYFYSRDVGRIFRVAEALEYGIIGINEGIISTAEAPFGGFKQSGLGREGSTHGIEEYLEIKYLALGGIGG
;
A
#
# COMPACT_ATOMS: atom_id res chain seq x y z
N MET A 1 -29.99 -13.07 15.85
CA MET A 1 -29.11 -12.84 16.99
C MET A 1 -27.96 -12.01 16.43
N LEU A 2 -27.68 -10.84 17.03
CA LEU A 2 -26.47 -10.10 16.69
C LEU A 2 -25.29 -10.95 17.18
N ASP A 3 -24.37 -11.33 16.28
CA ASP A 3 -23.16 -12.04 16.67
C ASP A 3 -22.42 -11.23 17.73
N ALA A 4 -21.87 -11.91 18.74
CA ALA A 4 -21.10 -11.23 19.77
C ALA A 4 -19.86 -10.58 19.11
N VAL A 5 -19.69 -9.28 19.33
CA VAL A 5 -18.49 -8.56 18.87
C VAL A 5 -17.26 -9.16 19.54
N SER A 6 -16.24 -9.47 18.77
CA SER A 6 -14.98 -10.01 19.27
C SER A 6 -14.37 -9.05 20.30
N LYS A 7 -14.08 -9.56 21.51
CA LYS A 7 -13.42 -8.77 22.55
C LYS A 7 -11.90 -8.79 22.31
N LEU A 8 -11.41 -7.82 21.57
CA LEU A 8 -9.97 -7.63 21.42
C LEU A 8 -9.36 -7.17 22.77
N PRO A 9 -8.19 -7.68 23.15
CA PRO A 9 -7.52 -7.31 24.41
C PRO A 9 -6.81 -5.96 24.26
N LEU A 10 -7.57 -4.89 24.04
CA LEU A 10 -7.05 -3.53 23.88
C LEU A 10 -6.82 -2.87 25.25
N LYS A 11 -5.66 -2.19 25.39
CA LYS A 11 -5.35 -1.31 26.52
C LYS A 11 -6.18 -0.03 26.44
N ASP A 12 -6.43 0.45 25.22
CA ASP A 12 -7.25 1.61 24.90
C ASP A 12 -8.42 1.22 23.98
N PRO A 13 -9.59 0.86 24.55
CA PRO A 13 -10.76 0.45 23.76
C PRO A 13 -11.31 1.55 22.83
N ASP A 14 -10.98 2.81 23.09
CA ASP A 14 -11.41 3.92 22.24
C ASP A 14 -10.80 3.88 20.83
N LEU A 15 -9.72 3.11 20.60
CA LEU A 15 -9.14 2.93 19.30
C LEU A 15 -10.00 2.07 18.35
N LEU A 16 -10.92 1.25 18.88
CA LEU A 16 -11.86 0.46 18.07
C LEU A 16 -13.18 1.21 17.89
N ARG A 17 -13.20 2.27 17.09
CA ARG A 17 -14.38 3.09 16.82
C ARG A 17 -15.29 2.46 15.77
N GLN A 18 -16.58 2.36 16.06
CA GLN A 18 -17.63 1.88 15.14
C GLN A 18 -18.46 3.06 14.57
N ALA A 19 -17.81 4.15 14.28
CA ALA A 19 -18.38 5.37 13.71
C ALA A 19 -17.36 6.01 12.77
N ASN A 20 -17.81 6.77 11.79
CA ASN A 20 -16.93 7.51 10.88
C ASN A 20 -16.56 8.88 11.49
N TYR A 21 -15.44 9.43 11.07
CA TYR A 21 -14.91 10.70 11.58
C TYR A 21 -15.05 11.80 10.52
N ILE A 22 -15.94 12.75 10.76
CA ILE A 22 -16.19 13.89 9.86
C ILE A 22 -16.23 15.18 10.67
N ASP A 23 -15.45 16.18 10.27
CA ASP A 23 -15.40 17.52 10.91
C ASP A 23 -15.20 17.48 12.43
N GLY A 24 -14.34 16.60 12.90
CA GLY A 24 -14.08 16.45 14.34
C GLY A 24 -15.21 15.76 15.10
N GLN A 25 -16.14 15.08 14.40
CA GLN A 25 -17.27 14.38 15.01
C GLN A 25 -17.29 12.90 14.59
N TRP A 26 -17.63 12.03 15.56
CA TRP A 26 -17.87 10.61 15.31
C TRP A 26 -19.34 10.41 14.94
N VAL A 27 -19.60 10.05 13.69
CA VAL A 27 -20.95 10.03 13.11
C VAL A 27 -21.33 8.66 12.54
N LYS A 28 -22.63 8.36 12.57
CA LYS A 28 -23.23 7.19 11.94
C LYS A 28 -23.72 7.54 10.53
N ALA A 29 -24.04 6.53 9.71
CA ALA A 29 -24.71 6.77 8.43
C ALA A 29 -26.14 7.29 8.65
N ASP A 30 -26.58 8.25 7.81
CA ASP A 30 -27.94 8.82 7.87
C ASP A 30 -29.01 7.74 7.69
N SER A 31 -28.70 6.70 6.93
CA SER A 31 -29.58 5.55 6.70
C SER A 31 -29.63 4.58 7.88
N GLY A 32 -28.77 4.72 8.87
CA GLY A 32 -28.56 3.75 9.95
C GLY A 32 -27.93 2.42 9.50
N LYS A 33 -27.65 2.25 8.19
CA LYS A 33 -27.02 1.03 7.67
C LYS A 33 -25.55 0.91 8.09
N VAL A 34 -25.11 -0.34 8.27
CA VAL A 34 -23.74 -0.67 8.64
C VAL A 34 -23.15 -1.72 7.69
N LEU A 35 -21.83 -1.78 7.67
CA LEU A 35 -21.04 -2.87 7.07
C LEU A 35 -20.42 -3.67 8.21
N GLU A 36 -20.49 -4.99 8.11
CA GLU A 36 -19.81 -5.89 9.04
C GLU A 36 -18.35 -6.07 8.65
N VAL A 37 -17.48 -6.08 9.65
CA VAL A 37 -16.05 -6.41 9.51
C VAL A 37 -15.81 -7.70 10.25
N ARG A 38 -15.38 -8.72 9.54
CA ARG A 38 -15.15 -10.06 10.07
C ARG A 38 -13.69 -10.43 10.03
N ASN A 39 -13.24 -11.13 11.06
CA ASN A 39 -11.90 -11.68 11.14
C ASN A 39 -11.74 -12.79 10.07
N PRO A 40 -10.81 -12.66 9.11
CA PRO A 40 -10.66 -13.66 8.05
C PRO A 40 -10.12 -15.01 8.54
N ALA A 41 -9.55 -15.06 9.76
CA ALA A 41 -9.05 -16.30 10.36
C ALA A 41 -10.16 -17.11 11.05
N THR A 42 -11.15 -16.44 11.68
CA THR A 42 -12.16 -17.11 12.50
C THR A 42 -13.58 -16.96 11.97
N GLY A 43 -13.81 -15.97 11.08
CA GLY A 43 -15.16 -15.60 10.63
C GLY A 43 -15.96 -14.77 11.65
N GLU A 44 -15.44 -14.56 12.85
CA GLU A 44 -16.11 -13.81 13.90
C GLU A 44 -16.26 -12.32 13.57
N LEU A 45 -17.33 -11.71 14.06
CA LEU A 45 -17.57 -10.29 13.89
C LEU A 45 -16.56 -9.49 14.74
N VAL A 46 -15.69 -8.70 14.12
CA VAL A 46 -14.81 -7.73 14.78
C VAL A 46 -15.59 -6.50 15.21
N GLY A 47 -16.49 -6.05 14.38
CA GLY A 47 -17.36 -4.91 14.63
C GLY A 47 -18.09 -4.46 13.38
N THR A 48 -18.78 -3.31 13.47
CA THR A 48 -19.50 -2.72 12.35
C THR A 48 -19.06 -1.28 12.12
N VAL A 49 -19.12 -0.83 10.85
CA VAL A 49 -18.87 0.56 10.48
C VAL A 49 -20.02 1.12 9.66
N PRO A 50 -20.25 2.45 9.67
CA PRO A 50 -21.33 3.07 8.92
C PRO A 50 -21.25 2.79 7.43
N ALA A 51 -22.36 2.42 6.78
CA ALA A 51 -22.48 2.30 5.33
C ALA A 51 -22.92 3.64 4.72
N MET A 52 -21.99 4.60 4.64
CA MET A 52 -22.26 5.95 4.11
C MET A 52 -22.41 5.96 2.59
N GLY A 53 -23.23 6.89 2.10
CA GLY A 53 -23.46 7.12 0.68
C GLY A 53 -22.83 8.42 0.17
N GLN A 54 -23.38 8.91 -0.92
CA GLN A 54 -22.90 10.10 -1.61
C GLN A 54 -23.08 11.38 -0.76
N ALA A 55 -24.21 11.53 -0.06
CA ALA A 55 -24.51 12.73 0.73
C ALA A 55 -23.52 12.93 1.88
N GLU A 56 -23.24 11.87 2.64
CA GLU A 56 -22.30 11.93 3.75
C GLU A 56 -20.85 12.13 3.27
N THR A 57 -20.49 11.53 2.12
CA THR A 57 -19.19 11.75 1.48
C THR A 57 -19.03 13.22 1.07
N ARG A 58 -20.08 13.83 0.53
CA ARG A 58 -20.10 15.26 0.19
C ARG A 58 -19.88 16.12 1.43
N ARG A 59 -20.56 15.84 2.53
CA ARG A 59 -20.34 16.57 3.80
C ARG A 59 -18.88 16.46 4.28
N ALA A 60 -18.26 15.29 4.15
CA ALA A 60 -16.84 15.12 4.49
C ALA A 60 -15.92 15.96 3.60
N ILE A 61 -16.22 16.03 2.30
CA ILE A 61 -15.49 16.88 1.34
C ILE A 61 -15.67 18.36 1.65
N GLU A 62 -16.89 18.79 1.96
CA GLU A 62 -17.21 20.16 2.33
C GLU A 62 -16.52 20.57 3.63
N ALA A 63 -16.49 19.69 4.64
CA ALA A 63 -15.74 19.89 5.88
C ALA A 63 -14.23 20.04 5.62
N ALA A 64 -13.66 19.17 4.77
CA ALA A 64 -12.26 19.26 4.38
C ALA A 64 -11.96 20.60 3.67
N ASN A 65 -12.84 21.02 2.76
CA ASN A 65 -12.70 22.29 2.03
C ASN A 65 -12.82 23.51 2.96
N ALA A 66 -13.73 23.47 3.92
CA ALA A 66 -13.89 24.56 4.90
C ALA A 66 -12.68 24.70 5.85
N ALA A 67 -12.05 23.58 6.22
CA ALA A 67 -10.86 23.54 7.08
C ALA A 67 -9.57 23.98 6.35
N TRP A 68 -9.51 23.82 5.02
CA TRP A 68 -8.30 24.00 4.23
C TRP A 68 -7.66 25.41 4.36
N PRO A 69 -8.38 26.55 4.29
CA PRO A 69 -7.76 27.87 4.41
C PRO A 69 -6.97 28.06 5.71
N ALA A 70 -7.50 27.61 6.84
CA ALA A 70 -6.83 27.71 8.12
C ALA A 70 -5.61 26.76 8.21
N TRP A 71 -5.75 25.53 7.73
CA TRP A 71 -4.67 24.54 7.75
C TRP A 71 -3.49 24.94 6.86
N ARG A 72 -3.75 25.43 5.64
CA ARG A 72 -2.70 25.90 4.73
C ARG A 72 -1.98 27.14 5.25
N ALA A 73 -2.66 27.99 6.04
CA ALA A 73 -2.08 29.19 6.62
C ALA A 73 -1.18 28.94 7.82
N MET A 74 -1.24 27.76 8.44
CA MET A 74 -0.33 27.37 9.52
C MET A 74 1.11 27.27 9.01
N LEU A 75 2.07 27.59 9.87
CA LEU A 75 3.48 27.39 9.55
C LEU A 75 3.76 25.90 9.32
N ALA A 76 4.70 25.61 8.43
CA ALA A 76 5.13 24.23 8.18
C ALA A 76 5.63 23.53 9.45
N SER A 77 6.28 24.28 10.36
CA SER A 77 6.74 23.80 11.66
C SER A 77 5.59 23.40 12.61
N GLU A 78 4.47 24.13 12.56
CA GLU A 78 3.28 23.83 13.38
C GLU A 78 2.60 22.55 12.89
N ARG A 79 2.39 22.43 11.56
CA ARG A 79 1.88 21.19 10.96
C ARG A 79 2.79 20.01 11.26
N ALA A 80 4.11 20.18 11.11
CA ALA A 80 5.10 19.16 11.42
C ALA A 80 5.06 18.70 12.88
N ALA A 81 4.84 19.62 13.83
CA ALA A 81 4.73 19.27 15.25
C ALA A 81 3.50 18.37 15.52
N ILE A 82 2.36 18.65 14.90
CA ILE A 82 1.15 17.81 15.01
C ILE A 82 1.41 16.42 14.42
N LEU A 83 2.04 16.35 13.24
CA LEU A 83 2.36 15.07 12.59
C LEU A 83 3.37 14.25 13.41
N LYS A 84 4.41 14.86 13.96
CA LYS A 84 5.37 14.17 14.86
C LYS A 84 4.67 13.61 16.10
N LYS A 85 3.74 14.36 16.67
CA LYS A 85 2.93 13.87 17.79
C LYS A 85 2.04 12.69 17.38
N LEU A 86 1.46 12.73 16.17
CA LEU A 86 0.69 11.60 15.64
C LEU A 86 1.57 10.35 15.47
N ALA A 87 2.76 10.47 14.88
CA ALA A 87 3.69 9.36 14.74
C ALA A 87 4.08 8.76 16.11
N ALA A 88 4.39 9.61 17.08
CA ALA A 88 4.69 9.18 18.45
C ALA A 88 3.51 8.46 19.11
N LEU A 89 2.29 8.94 18.93
CA LEU A 89 1.08 8.28 19.45
C LEU A 89 0.83 6.93 18.75
N MET A 90 1.09 6.79 17.46
CA MET A 90 1.00 5.51 16.75
C MET A 90 1.97 4.50 17.35
N LEU A 91 3.24 4.88 17.56
CA LEU A 91 4.25 4.00 18.16
C LEU A 91 3.90 3.65 19.61
N ALA A 92 3.40 4.59 20.40
CA ALA A 92 3.00 4.35 21.79
C ALA A 92 1.80 3.38 21.91
N ASN A 93 0.96 3.28 20.87
CA ASN A 93 -0.20 2.38 20.81
C ASN A 93 0.02 1.18 19.88
N THR A 94 1.28 0.79 19.62
CA THR A 94 1.62 -0.28 18.67
C THR A 94 0.87 -1.58 18.95
N ASP A 95 0.77 -2.00 20.20
CA ASP A 95 0.11 -3.26 20.57
C ASP A 95 -1.37 -3.27 20.19
N ASP A 96 -2.09 -2.21 20.52
CA ASP A 96 -3.53 -2.09 20.23
C ASP A 96 -3.81 -1.94 18.74
N LEU A 97 -3.03 -1.08 18.04
CA LEU A 97 -3.14 -0.93 16.59
C LEU A 97 -2.85 -2.23 15.85
N ALA A 98 -1.84 -2.98 16.29
CA ALA A 98 -1.51 -4.27 15.71
C ALA A 98 -2.59 -5.32 15.98
N ALA A 99 -3.18 -5.35 17.18
CA ALA A 99 -4.28 -6.27 17.50
C ALA A 99 -5.52 -5.99 16.64
N ILE A 100 -5.89 -4.72 16.46
CA ILE A 100 -6.98 -4.29 15.58
C ILE A 100 -6.69 -4.75 14.13
N MET A 101 -5.49 -4.46 13.64
CA MET A 101 -5.06 -4.81 12.28
C MET A 101 -5.07 -6.32 12.06
N THR A 102 -4.50 -7.11 12.95
CA THR A 102 -4.52 -8.58 12.86
C THR A 102 -5.94 -9.13 12.86
N ALA A 103 -6.83 -8.55 13.68
CA ALA A 103 -8.22 -8.99 13.74
C ALA A 103 -9.00 -8.71 12.45
N GLU A 104 -8.82 -7.55 11.82
CA GLU A 104 -9.58 -7.20 10.60
C GLU A 104 -8.92 -7.72 9.31
N GLN A 105 -7.57 -7.88 9.26
CA GLN A 105 -6.85 -8.24 8.04
C GLN A 105 -6.32 -9.68 8.05
N GLY A 106 -6.00 -10.23 9.23
CA GLY A 106 -5.56 -11.61 9.39
C GLY A 106 -4.05 -11.85 9.43
N LYS A 107 -3.20 -10.89 9.07
CA LYS A 107 -1.74 -11.06 9.11
C LYS A 107 -1.24 -11.34 10.53
N PRO A 108 -0.08 -12.01 10.69
CA PRO A 108 0.53 -12.25 11.99
C PRO A 108 0.74 -10.96 12.80
N LEU A 109 0.54 -11.04 14.11
CA LEU A 109 0.68 -9.89 15.02
C LEU A 109 2.07 -9.23 14.94
N THR A 110 3.12 -10.02 14.70
CA THR A 110 4.48 -9.52 14.49
C THR A 110 4.59 -8.66 13.23
N GLU A 111 3.94 -9.06 12.14
CA GLU A 111 3.88 -8.28 10.90
C GLU A 111 3.01 -7.02 11.08
N SER A 112 1.90 -7.11 11.83
CA SER A 112 1.07 -5.95 12.15
C SER A 112 1.84 -4.92 12.96
N LYS A 113 2.64 -5.33 13.95
CA LYS A 113 3.53 -4.42 14.70
C LYS A 113 4.55 -3.75 13.79
N GLY A 114 5.15 -4.51 12.87
CA GLY A 114 6.05 -3.99 11.85
C GLY A 114 5.36 -2.97 10.94
N GLU A 115 4.10 -3.22 10.55
CA GLU A 115 3.33 -2.27 9.75
C GLU A 115 2.99 -0.98 10.51
N VAL A 116 2.67 -1.05 11.80
CA VAL A 116 2.45 0.16 12.61
C VAL A 116 3.69 1.05 12.62
N ALA A 117 4.88 0.46 12.84
CA ALA A 117 6.14 1.19 12.79
C ALA A 117 6.40 1.79 11.39
N TYR A 118 6.15 1.02 10.34
CA TYR A 118 6.25 1.47 8.94
C TYR A 118 5.25 2.58 8.62
N ALA A 119 4.02 2.49 9.10
CA ALA A 119 3.02 3.55 8.93
C ALA A 119 3.41 4.85 9.65
N ALA A 120 3.92 4.74 10.88
CA ALA A 120 4.41 5.88 11.66
C ALA A 120 5.61 6.57 11.00
N SER A 121 6.52 5.80 10.37
CA SER A 121 7.70 6.35 9.69
C SER A 121 7.33 7.29 8.53
N PHE A 122 6.24 7.04 7.80
CA PHE A 122 5.76 7.97 6.77
C PHE A 122 5.26 9.29 7.37
N ILE A 123 4.54 9.24 8.48
CA ILE A 123 4.08 10.47 9.15
C ILE A 123 5.27 11.28 9.64
N GLU A 124 6.27 10.63 10.23
CA GLU A 124 7.50 11.29 10.70
C GLU A 124 8.30 11.86 9.52
N TRP A 125 8.54 11.08 8.48
CA TRP A 125 9.24 11.49 7.27
C TRP A 125 8.62 12.76 6.67
N PHE A 126 7.30 12.76 6.45
CA PHE A 126 6.64 13.91 5.87
C PHE A 126 6.48 15.10 6.81
N ALA A 127 6.50 14.88 8.13
CA ALA A 127 6.64 15.98 9.09
C ALA A 127 7.98 16.71 8.92
N GLU A 128 9.06 15.98 8.61
CA GLU A 128 10.37 16.55 8.27
C GLU A 128 10.35 17.26 6.91
N GLU A 129 9.75 16.62 5.90
CA GLU A 129 9.65 17.15 4.53
C GLU A 129 8.76 18.40 4.44
N ALA A 130 7.78 18.59 5.33
CA ALA A 130 6.95 19.79 5.37
C ALA A 130 7.77 21.08 5.35
N ARG A 131 8.94 21.07 5.98
CA ARG A 131 9.84 22.24 6.10
C ARG A 131 10.83 22.36 4.94
N ARG A 132 10.78 21.45 3.95
CA ARG A 132 11.67 21.42 2.78
C ARG A 132 10.94 21.73 1.47
N VAL A 133 9.69 22.19 1.54
CA VAL A 133 8.91 22.65 0.39
C VAL A 133 9.45 24.02 -0.04
N ASN A 134 10.60 24.00 -0.70
CA ASN A 134 11.28 25.21 -1.14
C ASN A 134 10.75 25.68 -2.50
N GLY A 135 10.73 27.01 -2.70
CA GLY A 135 10.55 27.63 -4.01
C GLY A 135 11.87 27.88 -4.72
N GLU A 136 11.81 28.59 -5.83
CA GLU A 136 12.98 28.92 -6.66
C GLU A 136 13.06 30.42 -6.94
N THR A 137 14.25 30.94 -7.06
CA THR A 137 14.55 32.25 -7.61
C THR A 137 15.23 32.06 -8.97
N ILE A 138 14.58 32.48 -10.05
CA ILE A 138 15.07 32.33 -11.42
C ILE A 138 15.74 33.64 -11.87
N PRO A 139 16.89 33.60 -12.57
CA PRO A 139 17.51 34.78 -13.12
C PRO A 139 16.56 35.56 -14.00
N GLN A 140 16.58 36.90 -13.86
CA GLN A 140 15.71 37.78 -14.64
C GLN A 140 16.00 37.72 -16.15
N ASN A 141 14.95 37.71 -16.96
CA ASN A 141 15.01 37.70 -18.42
C ASN A 141 14.87 39.08 -19.04
N ALA A 142 14.65 40.14 -18.24
CA ALA A 142 14.57 41.51 -18.63
C ALA A 142 14.91 42.44 -17.44
N LYS A 143 15.43 43.62 -17.71
CA LYS A 143 15.76 44.62 -16.68
C LYS A 143 14.49 45.00 -15.88
N GLY A 144 14.61 45.13 -14.56
CA GLY A 144 13.51 45.51 -13.68
C GLY A 144 12.48 44.40 -13.39
N ARG A 145 12.79 43.16 -13.72
CA ARG A 145 11.96 42.00 -13.41
C ARG A 145 12.58 41.14 -12.28
N ARG A 146 11.70 40.45 -11.52
CA ARG A 146 12.09 39.35 -10.64
C ARG A 146 11.18 38.16 -10.94
N ILE A 147 11.75 36.99 -10.92
CA ILE A 147 11.05 35.73 -11.16
C ILE A 147 11.20 34.86 -9.93
N LEU A 148 10.05 34.52 -9.32
CA LEU A 148 9.98 33.62 -8.20
C LEU A 148 9.06 32.44 -8.55
N VAL A 149 9.37 31.30 -8.04
CA VAL A 149 8.49 30.12 -8.08
C VAL A 149 8.16 29.73 -6.67
N THR A 150 6.88 29.56 -6.36
CA THR A 150 6.41 29.04 -5.09
C THR A 150 5.71 27.70 -5.29
N LYS A 151 5.70 26.88 -4.25
CA LYS A 151 4.93 25.63 -4.20
C LYS A 151 3.80 25.81 -3.20
N GLU A 152 2.58 25.50 -3.60
CA GLU A 152 1.39 25.66 -2.77
C GLU A 152 0.63 24.35 -2.64
N PRO A 153 -0.08 24.08 -1.50
CA PRO A 153 -0.91 22.92 -1.35
C PRO A 153 -2.04 22.89 -2.38
N ILE A 154 -2.26 21.75 -3.01
CA ILE A 154 -3.26 21.57 -4.07
C ILE A 154 -4.70 21.79 -3.58
N GLY A 155 -5.00 21.52 -2.30
CA GLY A 155 -6.34 21.67 -1.72
C GLY A 155 -6.83 20.41 -1.03
N VAL A 156 -8.08 20.02 -1.29
CA VAL A 156 -8.65 18.79 -0.74
C VAL A 156 -8.15 17.59 -1.53
N PHE A 157 -7.62 16.58 -0.83
CA PHE A 157 -7.31 15.27 -1.42
C PHE A 157 -8.29 14.20 -0.98
N ALA A 158 -8.54 13.22 -1.84
CA ALA A 158 -9.18 11.96 -1.52
C ALA A 158 -8.13 10.85 -1.53
N ALA A 159 -8.15 9.99 -0.51
CA ALA A 159 -7.33 8.80 -0.43
C ALA A 159 -8.22 7.56 -0.38
N ILE A 160 -8.09 6.67 -1.37
CA ILE A 160 -8.78 5.37 -1.40
C ILE A 160 -7.72 4.28 -1.24
N THR A 161 -7.83 3.47 -0.18
CA THR A 161 -6.77 2.54 0.21
C THR A 161 -7.23 1.09 0.23
N PRO A 162 -6.33 0.12 -0.05
CA PRO A 162 -6.63 -1.30 -0.03
C PRO A 162 -6.60 -1.85 1.41
N TRP A 163 -6.93 -3.13 1.51
CA TRP A 163 -7.05 -3.87 2.76
C TRP A 163 -5.74 -4.50 3.27
N ASN A 164 -4.74 -4.68 2.40
CA ASN A 164 -3.57 -5.52 2.70
C ASN A 164 -2.54 -4.88 3.65
N PHE A 165 -2.41 -3.54 3.65
CA PHE A 165 -1.62 -2.76 4.60
C PHE A 165 -2.45 -1.56 5.08
N PRO A 166 -3.46 -1.81 5.95
CA PRO A 166 -4.52 -0.84 6.23
C PRO A 166 -4.06 0.42 6.97
N ALA A 167 -2.93 0.39 7.66
CA ALA A 167 -2.34 1.58 8.28
C ALA A 167 -1.35 2.29 7.35
N ALA A 168 -0.39 1.57 6.77
CA ALA A 168 0.67 2.15 5.97
C ALA A 168 0.16 2.79 4.68
N MET A 169 -0.84 2.20 4.00
CA MET A 169 -1.41 2.78 2.78
C MET A 169 -2.14 4.09 3.03
N ILE A 170 -2.62 4.33 4.24
CA ILE A 170 -3.22 5.60 4.65
C ILE A 170 -2.13 6.63 4.90
N THR A 171 -1.14 6.30 5.72
CA THR A 171 -0.12 7.28 6.14
C THR A 171 0.78 7.71 4.99
N ARG A 172 1.05 6.84 4.01
CA ARG A 172 1.77 7.13 2.76
C ARG A 172 1.07 8.19 1.90
N LYS A 173 -0.26 8.27 1.97
CA LYS A 173 -1.09 9.22 1.21
C LYS A 173 -1.45 10.46 2.03
N ALA A 174 -1.90 10.26 3.24
CA ALA A 174 -2.36 11.34 4.10
C ALA A 174 -1.19 12.13 4.70
N GLY A 175 -0.09 11.47 5.05
CA GLY A 175 1.11 12.11 5.59
C GLY A 175 1.63 13.25 4.72
N PRO A 176 1.97 13.02 3.45
CA PRO A 176 2.42 14.08 2.55
C PRO A 176 1.34 15.13 2.29
N GLY A 177 0.06 14.73 2.18
CA GLY A 177 -1.04 15.67 2.01
C GLY A 177 -1.17 16.65 3.17
N TRP A 178 -1.20 16.14 4.39
CA TRP A 178 -1.26 16.99 5.59
C TRP A 178 0.00 17.85 5.77
N ALA A 179 1.17 17.28 5.51
CA ALA A 179 2.46 17.99 5.57
C ALA A 179 2.52 19.16 4.59
N ALA A 180 2.05 18.96 3.36
CA ALA A 180 1.96 20.00 2.33
C ALA A 180 0.98 21.14 2.71
N GLY A 181 0.04 20.88 3.63
CA GLY A 181 -1.03 21.85 3.98
C GLY A 181 -2.36 21.56 3.27
N CYS A 182 -2.55 20.35 2.77
CA CYS A 182 -3.81 19.85 2.23
C CYS A 182 -4.69 19.25 3.33
N THR A 183 -6.01 19.22 3.10
CA THR A 183 -6.99 18.52 3.93
C THR A 183 -7.51 17.30 3.20
N GLY A 184 -7.96 16.26 3.92
CA GLY A 184 -8.24 14.99 3.27
C GLY A 184 -9.51 14.28 3.69
N VAL A 185 -10.04 13.49 2.74
CA VAL A 185 -11.07 12.49 2.97
C VAL A 185 -10.49 11.11 2.65
N ILE A 186 -10.40 10.27 3.64
CA ILE A 186 -9.83 8.93 3.56
C ILE A 186 -10.97 7.91 3.49
N ARG A 187 -10.94 7.05 2.48
CA ARG A 187 -11.84 5.90 2.32
C ARG A 187 -11.02 4.61 2.39
N PRO A 188 -10.94 3.98 3.56
CA PRO A 188 -10.30 2.67 3.68
C PRO A 188 -11.11 1.58 2.97
N ALA A 189 -10.48 0.43 2.74
CA ALA A 189 -11.18 -0.76 2.30
C ALA A 189 -12.25 -1.19 3.30
N SER A 190 -13.36 -1.73 2.79
CA SER A 190 -14.47 -2.17 3.65
C SER A 190 -14.10 -3.34 4.57
N GLN A 191 -13.11 -4.13 4.18
CA GLN A 191 -12.61 -5.27 4.96
C GLN A 191 -11.78 -4.83 6.18
N THR A 192 -11.09 -3.68 6.08
CA THR A 192 -10.11 -3.23 7.09
C THR A 192 -10.24 -1.75 7.42
N PRO A 193 -11.40 -1.30 7.90
CA PRO A 193 -11.65 0.11 8.17
C PRO A 193 -11.16 0.57 9.55
N PHE A 194 -11.00 -0.35 10.52
CA PHE A 194 -10.73 0.01 11.91
C PHE A 194 -9.32 0.58 12.10
N SER A 195 -8.32 0.13 11.35
CA SER A 195 -6.99 0.76 11.34
C SER A 195 -7.05 2.24 10.96
N ALA A 196 -7.88 2.60 9.97
CA ALA A 196 -8.09 4.00 9.57
C ALA A 196 -8.77 4.82 10.66
N LEU A 197 -9.79 4.26 11.29
CA LEU A 197 -10.54 4.92 12.37
C LEU A 197 -9.66 5.10 13.62
N ALA A 198 -8.81 4.12 13.94
CA ALA A 198 -7.83 4.25 15.02
C ALA A 198 -6.82 5.37 14.75
N ILE A 199 -6.32 5.50 13.51
CA ILE A 199 -5.45 6.62 13.11
C ILE A 199 -6.19 7.96 13.26
N ALA A 200 -7.49 8.03 12.94
CA ALA A 200 -8.27 9.25 13.14
C ALA A 200 -8.41 9.62 14.64
N VAL A 201 -8.60 8.65 15.53
CA VAL A 201 -8.57 8.88 16.99
C VAL A 201 -7.23 9.47 17.42
N LEU A 202 -6.13 8.91 16.93
CA LEU A 202 -4.79 9.39 17.28
C LEU A 202 -4.49 10.76 16.65
N ALA A 203 -5.00 11.06 15.45
CA ALA A 203 -4.89 12.37 14.83
C ALA A 203 -5.64 13.45 15.65
N GLU A 204 -6.84 13.17 16.13
CA GLU A 204 -7.58 14.03 17.05
C GLU A 204 -6.77 14.30 18.33
N ARG A 205 -6.24 13.26 18.97
CA ARG A 205 -5.39 13.35 20.17
C ARG A 205 -4.05 14.07 19.93
N ALA A 206 -3.54 14.02 18.72
CA ALA A 206 -2.36 14.79 18.31
C ALA A 206 -2.63 16.28 18.20
N GLY A 207 -3.90 16.69 18.15
CA GLY A 207 -4.33 18.08 18.01
C GLY A 207 -4.55 18.50 16.55
N MET A 208 -4.80 17.55 15.65
CA MET A 208 -5.17 17.85 14.27
C MET A 208 -6.51 18.60 14.25
N PRO A 209 -6.60 19.77 13.59
CA PRO A 209 -7.83 20.56 13.56
C PRO A 209 -9.00 19.82 12.89
N LYS A 210 -10.22 20.15 13.28
CA LYS A 210 -11.45 19.64 12.67
C LYS A 210 -11.43 19.82 11.16
N GLY A 211 -11.94 18.83 10.43
CA GLY A 211 -12.02 18.84 8.98
C GLY A 211 -10.71 18.56 8.24
N VAL A 212 -9.53 18.62 8.89
CA VAL A 212 -8.25 18.31 8.24
C VAL A 212 -8.14 16.82 7.91
N CYS A 213 -8.58 15.97 8.81
CA CYS A 213 -8.70 14.52 8.63
C CYS A 213 -10.18 14.13 8.68
N ASN A 214 -10.67 13.46 7.64
CA ASN A 214 -12.01 12.87 7.62
C ASN A 214 -11.87 11.42 7.14
N VAL A 215 -12.57 10.49 7.82
CA VAL A 215 -12.56 9.07 7.47
C VAL A 215 -13.99 8.61 7.24
N ILE A 216 -14.26 8.08 6.06
CA ILE A 216 -15.57 7.59 5.64
C ILE A 216 -15.51 6.13 5.21
N THR A 217 -16.53 5.36 5.56
CA THR A 217 -16.73 3.98 5.09
C THR A 217 -18.06 3.87 4.35
N GLY A 218 -18.15 2.94 3.41
CA GLY A 218 -19.37 2.75 2.65
C GLY A 218 -19.13 2.09 1.30
N PRO A 219 -20.20 1.71 0.58
CA PRO A 219 -20.10 1.12 -0.76
C PRO A 219 -19.37 2.04 -1.74
N SER A 220 -18.49 1.48 -2.57
CA SER A 220 -17.73 2.25 -3.57
C SER A 220 -18.60 2.95 -4.61
N SER A 221 -19.78 2.40 -4.91
CA SER A 221 -20.75 2.99 -5.85
C SER A 221 -21.26 4.38 -5.42
N GLY A 222 -21.32 4.65 -4.11
CA GLY A 222 -21.70 5.97 -3.57
C GLY A 222 -20.51 6.82 -3.22
N THR A 223 -19.66 6.32 -2.31
CA THR A 223 -18.51 7.07 -1.78
C THR A 223 -17.44 7.34 -2.84
N GLY A 224 -17.07 6.32 -3.64
CA GLY A 224 -16.04 6.45 -4.67
C GLY A 224 -16.44 7.44 -5.77
N LYS A 225 -17.69 7.36 -6.25
CA LYS A 225 -18.20 8.25 -7.28
C LYS A 225 -18.22 9.72 -6.84
N GLU A 226 -18.56 9.99 -5.57
CA GLU A 226 -18.53 11.36 -5.05
C GLU A 226 -17.09 11.87 -4.90
N LEU A 227 -16.15 11.04 -4.43
CA LEU A 227 -14.74 11.41 -4.32
C LEU A 227 -14.10 11.73 -5.68
N THR A 228 -14.47 11.00 -6.73
CA THR A 228 -13.94 11.24 -8.08
C THR A 228 -14.62 12.38 -8.81
N GLY A 229 -15.95 12.53 -8.67
CA GLY A 229 -16.75 13.52 -9.41
C GLY A 229 -16.81 14.90 -8.78
N ASN A 230 -16.63 15.02 -7.45
CA ASN A 230 -16.78 16.31 -6.77
C ASN A 230 -15.62 17.28 -7.11
N PRO A 231 -15.90 18.51 -7.60
CA PRO A 231 -14.87 19.46 -8.04
C PRO A 231 -14.06 20.07 -6.87
N LEU A 232 -14.53 20.00 -5.63
CA LEU A 232 -13.78 20.44 -4.45
C LEU A 232 -12.58 19.52 -4.17
N VAL A 233 -12.67 18.25 -4.55
CA VAL A 233 -11.53 17.32 -4.49
C VAL A 233 -10.58 17.62 -5.64
N ARG A 234 -9.37 18.06 -5.33
CA ARG A 234 -8.35 18.46 -6.31
C ARG A 234 -7.38 17.33 -6.64
N LYS A 235 -7.23 16.37 -5.73
CA LYS A 235 -6.34 15.22 -5.89
C LYS A 235 -7.04 13.94 -5.47
N LEU A 236 -6.84 12.88 -6.27
CA LEU A 236 -7.14 11.50 -5.89
C LEU A 236 -5.84 10.72 -5.76
N SER A 237 -5.62 10.08 -4.62
CA SER A 237 -4.58 9.07 -4.42
C SER A 237 -5.25 7.72 -4.19
N PHE A 238 -4.92 6.74 -5.02
CA PHE A 238 -5.51 5.40 -4.99
C PHE A 238 -4.43 4.33 -4.93
N THR A 239 -4.67 3.30 -4.14
CA THR A 239 -3.94 2.03 -4.21
C THR A 239 -4.95 0.89 -4.29
N GLY A 240 -4.79 0.00 -5.25
CA GLY A 240 -5.66 -1.15 -5.46
C GLY A 240 -5.39 -1.86 -6.78
N SER A 241 -6.39 -2.59 -7.32
CA SER A 241 -6.22 -3.30 -8.58
C SER A 241 -6.13 -2.34 -9.79
N THR A 242 -5.44 -2.78 -10.83
CA THR A 242 -5.26 -2.01 -12.07
C THR A 242 -6.59 -1.72 -12.75
N GLU A 243 -7.56 -2.65 -12.73
CA GLU A 243 -8.89 -2.48 -13.31
C GLU A 243 -9.65 -1.34 -12.62
N VAL A 244 -9.64 -1.30 -11.29
CA VAL A 244 -10.28 -0.22 -10.53
C VAL A 244 -9.55 1.10 -10.76
N GLY A 245 -8.22 1.08 -10.84
CA GLY A 245 -7.41 2.26 -11.17
C GLY A 245 -7.81 2.90 -12.49
N ARG A 246 -8.00 2.10 -13.55
CA ARG A 246 -8.47 2.57 -14.87
C ARG A 246 -9.85 3.26 -14.77
N VAL A 247 -10.78 2.68 -14.01
CA VAL A 247 -12.12 3.26 -13.80
C VAL A 247 -12.03 4.60 -13.07
N LEU A 248 -11.23 4.69 -12.00
CA LEU A 248 -11.09 5.92 -11.22
C LEU A 248 -10.38 7.01 -12.02
N LEU A 249 -9.37 6.69 -12.83
CA LEU A 249 -8.72 7.63 -13.75
C LEU A 249 -9.72 8.22 -14.75
N ALA A 250 -10.54 7.38 -15.38
CA ALA A 250 -11.58 7.84 -16.31
C ALA A 250 -12.58 8.79 -15.63
N GLN A 251 -13.01 8.48 -14.40
CA GLN A 251 -13.90 9.35 -13.63
C GLN A 251 -13.25 10.68 -13.23
N CYS A 252 -11.96 10.68 -12.90
CA CYS A 252 -11.22 11.89 -12.54
C CYS A 252 -10.94 12.81 -13.71
N ALA A 253 -10.95 12.31 -14.94
CA ALA A 253 -10.71 13.08 -16.16
C ALA A 253 -11.73 14.21 -16.37
N GLU A 254 -12.98 14.01 -15.95
CA GLU A 254 -14.06 15.04 -16.08
C GLU A 254 -13.73 16.35 -15.34
N THR A 255 -12.95 16.29 -14.28
CA THR A 255 -12.58 17.46 -13.47
C THR A 255 -11.07 17.75 -13.50
N ILE A 256 -10.32 17.02 -14.33
CA ILE A 256 -8.86 17.16 -14.50
C ILE A 256 -8.13 17.10 -13.14
N LYS A 257 -8.58 16.19 -12.26
CA LYS A 257 -7.96 16.00 -10.93
C LYS A 257 -6.52 15.48 -11.09
N LYS A 258 -5.61 16.00 -10.28
CA LYS A 258 -4.31 15.37 -10.11
C LYS A 258 -4.50 13.97 -9.50
N THR A 259 -3.86 12.96 -10.08
CA THR A 259 -4.01 11.57 -9.63
C THR A 259 -2.67 10.96 -9.30
N SER A 260 -2.60 10.15 -8.24
CA SER A 260 -1.53 9.19 -7.98
C SER A 260 -2.15 7.82 -7.87
N MET A 261 -1.59 6.86 -8.59
CA MET A 261 -2.11 5.50 -8.70
C MET A 261 -1.01 4.52 -8.36
N GLU A 262 -1.23 3.71 -7.34
CA GLU A 262 -0.40 2.56 -6.99
C GLU A 262 -1.23 1.30 -7.26
N LEU A 263 -0.86 0.56 -8.30
CA LEU A 263 -1.70 -0.49 -8.86
C LEU A 263 -1.04 -1.87 -8.71
N GLY A 264 -1.56 -2.86 -9.43
CA GLY A 264 -1.07 -4.23 -9.38
C GLY A 264 0.39 -4.37 -9.79
N GLY A 265 0.99 -5.48 -9.40
CA GLY A 265 2.35 -5.84 -9.74
C GLY A 265 2.45 -7.31 -10.16
N ASN A 266 3.56 -7.66 -10.79
CA ASN A 266 3.90 -9.02 -11.16
C ASN A 266 5.43 -9.19 -11.07
N ALA A 267 5.97 -8.94 -9.88
CA ALA A 267 7.40 -8.81 -9.65
C ALA A 267 8.18 -10.07 -10.04
N PRO A 268 9.23 -9.96 -10.89
CA PRO A 268 10.22 -11.00 -11.07
C PRO A 268 11.15 -11.04 -9.86
N PHE A 269 11.56 -12.25 -9.50
CA PHE A 269 12.62 -12.52 -8.54
C PHE A 269 13.66 -13.40 -9.25
N ILE A 270 14.80 -12.81 -9.64
CA ILE A 270 15.77 -13.45 -10.50
C ILE A 270 16.94 -13.97 -9.66
N VAL A 271 17.28 -15.25 -9.79
CA VAL A 271 18.42 -15.88 -9.13
C VAL A 271 19.43 -16.30 -10.18
N PHE A 272 20.56 -15.59 -10.26
CA PHE A 272 21.65 -15.92 -11.15
C PHE A 272 22.55 -17.03 -10.57
N ASP A 273 23.36 -17.66 -11.39
CA ASP A 273 24.24 -18.78 -11.01
C ASP A 273 25.36 -18.39 -10.03
N ASP A 274 25.75 -17.12 -10.01
CA ASP A 274 26.73 -16.55 -9.07
C ASP A 274 26.12 -16.04 -7.74
N ALA A 275 24.80 -16.14 -7.57
CA ALA A 275 24.11 -15.67 -6.37
C ALA A 275 24.50 -16.45 -5.12
N ASP A 276 24.43 -15.79 -3.97
CA ASP A 276 24.37 -16.48 -2.69
C ASP A 276 22.96 -17.10 -2.52
N LEU A 277 22.89 -18.43 -2.66
CA LEU A 277 21.60 -19.12 -2.63
C LEU A 277 20.91 -19.05 -1.26
N ASP A 278 21.67 -18.97 -0.16
CA ASP A 278 21.08 -18.88 1.18
C ASP A 278 20.47 -17.47 1.39
N GLU A 279 21.15 -16.42 0.98
CA GLU A 279 20.60 -15.07 0.98
C GLU A 279 19.45 -14.91 -0.02
N ALA A 280 19.53 -15.51 -1.20
CA ALA A 280 18.43 -15.51 -2.17
C ALA A 280 17.17 -16.20 -1.64
N VAL A 281 17.31 -17.32 -0.92
CA VAL A 281 16.18 -17.99 -0.26
C VAL A 281 15.58 -17.14 0.86
N LYS A 282 16.40 -16.49 1.71
CA LYS A 282 15.91 -15.56 2.72
C LYS A 282 15.11 -14.42 2.09
N GLY A 283 15.65 -13.82 1.02
CA GLY A 283 14.97 -12.77 0.29
C GLY A 283 13.68 -13.25 -0.38
N ALA A 284 13.66 -14.47 -0.94
CA ALA A 284 12.45 -15.07 -1.51
C ALA A 284 11.36 -15.27 -0.44
N ILE A 285 11.71 -15.76 0.75
CA ILE A 285 10.77 -15.87 1.87
C ILE A 285 10.23 -14.49 2.26
N ALA A 286 11.10 -13.51 2.43
CA ALA A 286 10.73 -12.16 2.87
C ALA A 286 9.85 -11.42 1.83
N SER A 287 10.15 -11.55 0.52
CA SER A 287 9.39 -10.89 -0.53
C SER A 287 8.12 -11.64 -0.93
N LYS A 288 8.11 -12.99 -0.88
CA LYS A 288 6.98 -13.79 -1.36
C LYS A 288 5.95 -14.12 -0.30
N TYR A 289 6.39 -14.42 0.94
CA TYR A 289 5.48 -14.96 1.94
C TYR A 289 5.06 -13.96 3.01
N ARG A 290 5.61 -12.74 3.02
CA ARG A 290 5.10 -11.64 3.86
C ARG A 290 3.62 -11.40 3.58
N ASN A 291 2.82 -11.23 4.63
CA ASN A 291 1.37 -11.10 4.56
C ASN A 291 0.69 -12.20 3.73
N THR A 292 1.23 -13.42 3.80
CA THR A 292 0.75 -14.58 3.05
C THR A 292 0.73 -14.35 1.52
N GLY A 293 1.72 -13.57 1.02
CA GLY A 293 1.84 -13.22 -0.38
C GLY A 293 0.87 -12.13 -0.86
N GLN A 294 0.13 -11.49 0.02
CA GLN A 294 -0.87 -10.48 -0.29
C GLN A 294 -0.26 -9.06 -0.31
N THR A 295 0.75 -8.87 -1.16
CA THR A 295 1.57 -7.66 -1.24
C THR A 295 1.80 -7.29 -2.70
N CYS A 296 1.58 -6.03 -3.08
CA CYS A 296 1.75 -5.56 -4.46
C CYS A 296 3.21 -5.65 -4.98
N VAL A 297 4.19 -5.61 -4.07
CA VAL A 297 5.62 -5.82 -4.38
C VAL A 297 6.06 -7.27 -4.21
N CYS A 298 5.12 -8.20 -4.01
CA CYS A 298 5.39 -9.60 -3.77
C CYS A 298 6.07 -10.24 -4.99
N ALA A 299 7.14 -11.02 -4.77
CA ALA A 299 7.74 -11.83 -5.83
C ALA A 299 6.69 -12.81 -6.38
N ASN A 300 6.32 -12.62 -7.63
CA ASN A 300 5.25 -13.40 -8.27
C ASN A 300 5.77 -14.37 -9.33
N ARG A 301 6.94 -14.08 -9.93
CA ARG A 301 7.63 -14.90 -10.91
C ARG A 301 9.07 -15.15 -10.46
N VAL A 302 9.37 -16.34 -9.96
CA VAL A 302 10.71 -16.69 -9.47
C VAL A 302 11.50 -17.29 -10.63
N LEU A 303 12.34 -16.48 -11.27
CA LEU A 303 13.19 -16.84 -12.40
C LEU A 303 14.53 -17.34 -11.86
N VAL A 304 14.87 -18.59 -12.10
CA VAL A 304 16.09 -19.22 -11.57
C VAL A 304 16.97 -19.73 -12.70
N GLN A 305 18.24 -19.35 -12.72
CA GLN A 305 19.17 -19.80 -13.74
C GLN A 305 19.38 -21.30 -13.66
N GLU A 306 19.43 -21.95 -14.82
CA GLU A 306 19.38 -23.42 -14.95
C GLU A 306 20.41 -24.15 -14.08
N GLY A 307 21.65 -23.61 -13.98
CA GLY A 307 22.74 -24.24 -13.21
C GLY A 307 22.52 -24.30 -11.69
N VAL A 308 21.66 -23.45 -11.14
CA VAL A 308 21.37 -23.38 -9.70
C VAL A 308 19.91 -23.71 -9.35
N TYR A 309 19.10 -24.02 -10.35
CA TYR A 309 17.65 -24.20 -10.19
C TYR A 309 17.28 -25.26 -9.16
N ASP A 310 17.85 -26.46 -9.29
CA ASP A 310 17.48 -27.57 -8.41
C ASP A 310 17.97 -27.34 -6.97
N ALA A 311 19.16 -26.75 -6.81
CA ALA A 311 19.70 -26.39 -5.51
C ALA A 311 18.86 -25.29 -4.82
N PHE A 312 18.47 -24.24 -5.56
CA PHE A 312 17.60 -23.19 -5.06
C PHE A 312 16.21 -23.73 -4.71
N SER A 313 15.61 -24.54 -5.58
CA SER A 313 14.30 -25.17 -5.34
C SER A 313 14.28 -26.01 -4.06
N ALA A 314 15.31 -26.82 -3.84
CA ALA A 314 15.43 -27.65 -2.63
C ALA A 314 15.58 -26.80 -1.35
N LYS A 315 16.41 -25.74 -1.40
CA LYS A 315 16.58 -24.82 -0.27
C LYS A 315 15.30 -24.03 0.02
N LEU A 316 14.61 -23.53 -1.01
CA LEU A 316 13.35 -22.80 -0.87
C LEU A 316 12.27 -23.69 -0.27
N LYS A 317 12.14 -24.96 -0.74
CA LYS A 317 11.24 -25.95 -0.14
C LYS A 317 11.47 -26.05 1.36
N ALA A 318 12.72 -26.33 1.77
CA ALA A 318 13.07 -26.51 3.18
C ALA A 318 12.80 -25.27 4.04
N ALA A 319 12.87 -24.06 3.46
CA ALA A 319 12.53 -22.82 4.15
C ALA A 319 11.01 -22.61 4.25
N VAL A 320 10.26 -22.91 3.19
CA VAL A 320 8.80 -22.77 3.14
C VAL A 320 8.10 -23.74 4.09
N GLU A 321 8.59 -24.96 4.22
CA GLU A 321 8.04 -25.96 5.13
C GLU A 321 8.18 -25.60 6.63
N LYS A 322 8.99 -24.58 6.96
CA LYS A 322 9.11 -24.02 8.32
C LYS A 322 8.08 -22.95 8.64
N LEU A 323 7.35 -22.47 7.63
CA LEU A 323 6.34 -21.44 7.82
C LEU A 323 5.14 -22.01 8.57
N LYS A 324 4.75 -21.37 9.67
CA LYS A 324 3.64 -21.80 10.52
C LYS A 324 2.36 -21.07 10.12
N VAL A 325 1.39 -21.81 9.60
CA VAL A 325 0.06 -21.29 9.23
C VAL A 325 -0.86 -21.30 10.45
N GLY A 326 -1.56 -20.20 10.70
CA GLY A 326 -2.50 -20.13 11.81
C GLY A 326 -3.17 -18.76 11.96
N ASN A 327 -3.95 -18.61 13.04
CA ASN A 327 -4.50 -17.32 13.42
C ASN A 327 -3.35 -16.38 13.78
N GLY A 328 -3.32 -15.19 13.18
CA GLY A 328 -2.25 -14.21 13.39
C GLY A 328 -2.05 -13.74 14.82
N MET A 329 -3.03 -13.95 15.70
CA MET A 329 -2.92 -13.67 17.14
C MET A 329 -2.17 -14.77 17.91
N GLU A 330 -1.96 -15.95 17.33
CA GLU A 330 -1.23 -17.06 17.97
C GLU A 330 0.28 -16.86 17.89
N GLU A 331 0.98 -17.22 18.95
CA GLU A 331 2.44 -17.11 19.02
C GLU A 331 3.14 -18.01 18.00
N GLY A 332 4.14 -17.44 17.33
CA GLY A 332 4.97 -18.13 16.34
C GLY A 332 4.31 -18.35 14.99
N VAL A 333 3.08 -17.91 14.77
CA VAL A 333 2.45 -17.91 13.45
C VAL A 333 3.17 -16.91 12.55
N THR A 334 3.50 -17.37 11.32
CA THR A 334 4.20 -16.59 10.28
C THR A 334 3.36 -16.44 9.01
N GLN A 335 2.26 -17.19 8.88
CA GLN A 335 1.34 -17.13 7.74
C GLN A 335 -0.09 -17.06 8.26
N GLY A 336 -0.74 -15.92 8.03
CA GLY A 336 -2.16 -15.74 8.32
C GLY A 336 -3.06 -16.34 7.23
N PRO A 337 -4.39 -16.12 7.31
CA PRO A 337 -5.34 -16.47 6.24
C PRO A 337 -5.19 -15.54 5.02
N LEU A 338 -5.73 -15.95 3.91
CA LEU A 338 -6.11 -15.05 2.83
C LEU A 338 -7.30 -14.19 3.27
N ILE A 339 -7.50 -13.04 2.64
CA ILE A 339 -8.52 -12.07 3.10
C ILE A 339 -9.95 -12.60 3.01
N ASN A 340 -10.24 -13.44 2.01
CA ASN A 340 -11.57 -14.01 1.77
C ASN A 340 -11.52 -15.26 0.90
N ALA A 341 -12.67 -15.88 0.67
CA ALA A 341 -12.82 -17.07 -0.15
C ALA A 341 -12.48 -16.84 -1.64
N ASP A 342 -12.72 -15.65 -2.17
CA ASP A 342 -12.37 -15.33 -3.57
C ASP A 342 -10.85 -15.37 -3.78
N ALA A 343 -10.08 -14.91 -2.79
CA ALA A 343 -8.62 -14.99 -2.82
C ALA A 343 -8.15 -16.47 -2.78
N VAL A 344 -8.79 -17.32 -1.98
CA VAL A 344 -8.51 -18.76 -1.96
C VAL A 344 -8.77 -19.37 -3.34
N LYS A 345 -9.92 -19.10 -3.91
CA LYS A 345 -10.32 -19.60 -5.22
C LYS A 345 -9.34 -19.20 -6.32
N LYS A 346 -8.91 -17.92 -6.34
CA LYS A 346 -7.92 -17.44 -7.30
C LYS A 346 -6.59 -18.20 -7.19
N VAL A 347 -6.13 -18.45 -5.97
CA VAL A 347 -4.91 -19.24 -5.74
C VAL A 347 -5.06 -20.68 -6.25
N GLU A 348 -6.20 -21.32 -6.01
CA GLU A 348 -6.50 -22.67 -6.52
C GLU A 348 -6.54 -22.69 -8.05
N GLU A 349 -7.18 -21.71 -8.69
CA GLU A 349 -7.25 -21.58 -10.14
C GLU A 349 -5.85 -21.45 -10.78
N HIS A 350 -4.98 -20.60 -10.21
CA HIS A 350 -3.61 -20.42 -10.70
C HIS A 350 -2.77 -21.70 -10.56
N ILE A 351 -2.91 -22.44 -9.45
CA ILE A 351 -2.22 -23.70 -9.25
C ILE A 351 -2.74 -24.75 -10.24
N ALA A 352 -4.06 -24.89 -10.37
CA ALA A 352 -4.67 -25.87 -11.26
C ALA A 352 -4.27 -25.63 -12.73
N ASP A 353 -4.27 -24.38 -13.19
CA ASP A 353 -3.81 -24.02 -14.54
C ASP A 353 -2.34 -24.40 -14.73
N ALA A 354 -1.45 -24.05 -13.82
CA ALA A 354 -0.03 -24.38 -13.92
C ALA A 354 0.21 -25.90 -13.99
N LEU A 355 -0.48 -26.67 -13.14
CA LEU A 355 -0.39 -28.14 -13.12
C LEU A 355 -0.91 -28.76 -14.41
N SER A 356 -2.02 -28.25 -14.95
CA SER A 356 -2.59 -28.74 -16.23
C SER A 356 -1.63 -28.54 -17.42
N LYS A 357 -0.69 -27.58 -17.29
CA LYS A 357 0.33 -27.23 -18.29
C LYS A 357 1.69 -27.87 -18.03
N GLY A 358 1.79 -28.77 -17.06
CA GLY A 358 3.01 -29.56 -16.81
C GLY A 358 3.88 -29.11 -15.64
N ALA A 359 3.47 -28.10 -14.87
CA ALA A 359 4.12 -27.78 -13.60
C ALA A 359 3.99 -28.90 -12.59
N SER A 360 4.83 -28.89 -11.56
CA SER A 360 4.79 -29.85 -10.47
C SER A 360 4.79 -29.16 -9.11
N VAL A 361 4.10 -29.74 -8.12
CA VAL A 361 4.12 -29.24 -6.74
C VAL A 361 5.38 -29.72 -6.03
N VAL A 362 6.17 -28.79 -5.53
CA VAL A 362 7.36 -29.08 -4.70
C VAL A 362 6.97 -29.20 -3.23
N THR A 363 6.10 -28.29 -2.75
CA THR A 363 5.48 -28.33 -1.41
C THR A 363 4.19 -27.50 -1.40
N GLY A 364 3.26 -27.80 -0.50
CA GLY A 364 1.96 -27.14 -0.38
C GLY A 364 0.97 -27.54 -1.47
N GLY A 365 0.41 -26.57 -2.18
CA GLY A 365 -0.43 -26.77 -3.37
C GLY A 365 -1.93 -26.94 -3.10
N LYS A 366 -2.40 -26.78 -1.85
CA LYS A 366 -3.81 -27.00 -1.48
C LYS A 366 -4.23 -26.13 -0.29
N PRO A 367 -5.54 -25.97 -0.05
CA PRO A 367 -6.04 -25.37 1.19
C PRO A 367 -5.44 -26.05 2.43
N HIS A 368 -5.22 -25.28 3.48
CA HIS A 368 -4.68 -25.78 4.74
C HIS A 368 -5.76 -26.55 5.52
N GLU A 369 -5.36 -27.52 6.34
CA GLU A 369 -6.28 -28.36 7.16
C GLU A 369 -7.14 -27.58 8.17
N LYS A 370 -6.73 -26.37 8.54
CA LYS A 370 -7.53 -25.44 9.37
C LYS A 370 -8.81 -24.97 8.65
N GLY A 371 -8.94 -25.17 7.33
CA GLY A 371 -10.09 -24.77 6.54
C GLY A 371 -10.23 -23.24 6.38
N GLY A 372 -11.42 -22.78 6.02
CA GLY A 372 -11.71 -21.36 5.82
C GLY A 372 -10.80 -20.72 4.77
N ASN A 373 -10.17 -19.59 5.13
CA ASN A 373 -9.30 -18.85 4.22
C ASN A 373 -7.82 -19.23 4.33
N PHE A 374 -7.47 -20.28 5.06
CA PHE A 374 -6.07 -20.71 5.21
C PHE A 374 -5.61 -21.54 4.01
N PHE A 375 -4.46 -21.16 3.47
CA PHE A 375 -3.83 -21.83 2.34
C PHE A 375 -2.40 -22.25 2.68
N GLN A 376 -1.95 -23.40 2.18
CA GLN A 376 -0.58 -23.85 2.39
C GLN A 376 0.41 -22.99 1.62
N PRO A 377 1.50 -22.52 2.25
CA PRO A 377 2.62 -21.93 1.53
C PRO A 377 3.12 -22.92 0.47
N THR A 378 3.18 -22.47 -0.77
CA THR A 378 3.30 -23.35 -1.95
C THR A 378 4.52 -22.98 -2.77
N VAL A 379 5.24 -24.00 -3.26
CA VAL A 379 6.27 -23.86 -4.29
C VAL A 379 5.90 -24.76 -5.46
N LEU A 380 5.88 -24.19 -6.67
CA LEU A 380 5.67 -24.92 -7.92
C LEU A 380 6.97 -24.93 -8.72
N ALA A 381 7.33 -26.07 -9.30
CA ALA A 381 8.49 -26.21 -10.16
C ALA A 381 8.08 -26.46 -11.61
N ASN A 382 9.02 -26.14 -12.53
CA ASN A 382 8.88 -26.32 -13.98
C ASN A 382 7.61 -25.67 -14.54
N VAL A 383 7.26 -24.48 -14.01
CA VAL A 383 6.09 -23.76 -14.46
C VAL A 383 6.33 -23.21 -15.88
N PRO A 384 5.45 -23.48 -16.83
CA PRO A 384 5.61 -22.94 -18.19
C PRO A 384 5.19 -21.47 -18.28
N HIS A 385 5.75 -20.73 -19.25
CA HIS A 385 5.55 -19.28 -19.40
C HIS A 385 4.15 -18.90 -19.92
N ASP A 386 3.35 -19.85 -20.37
CA ASP A 386 1.95 -19.66 -20.77
C ASP A 386 0.95 -19.95 -19.63
N ALA A 387 1.41 -20.30 -18.44
CA ALA A 387 0.57 -20.45 -17.26
C ALA A 387 0.01 -19.09 -16.80
N LEU A 388 -1.23 -19.08 -16.30
CA LEU A 388 -1.87 -17.86 -15.76
C LEU A 388 -1.01 -17.16 -14.72
N ILE A 389 -0.38 -17.94 -13.82
CA ILE A 389 0.48 -17.42 -12.77
C ILE A 389 1.74 -16.68 -13.27
N PHE A 390 2.13 -16.85 -14.53
CA PHE A 390 3.18 -16.04 -15.16
C PHE A 390 2.71 -14.65 -15.58
N ARG A 391 1.43 -14.54 -15.96
CA ARG A 391 0.83 -13.31 -16.52
C ARG A 391 0.08 -12.48 -15.51
N GLU A 392 -0.56 -13.10 -14.54
CA GLU A 392 -1.43 -12.46 -13.57
C GLU A 392 -0.82 -12.40 -12.17
N GLU A 393 -1.12 -11.35 -11.44
CA GLU A 393 -0.79 -11.23 -10.03
C GLU A 393 -1.60 -12.24 -9.20
N THR A 394 -0.93 -13.19 -8.54
CA THR A 394 -1.60 -14.22 -7.73
C THR A 394 -2.17 -13.67 -6.42
N PHE A 395 -1.43 -12.77 -5.78
CA PHE A 395 -1.77 -12.17 -4.47
C PHE A 395 -2.03 -13.21 -3.38
N GLY A 396 -1.18 -14.25 -3.35
CA GLY A 396 -1.27 -15.40 -2.46
C GLY A 396 0.08 -16.10 -2.26
N PRO A 397 0.14 -17.13 -1.40
CA PRO A 397 1.38 -17.73 -0.93
C PRO A 397 1.94 -18.80 -1.91
N VAL A 398 2.05 -18.48 -3.19
CA VAL A 398 2.53 -19.41 -4.22
C VAL A 398 3.77 -18.84 -4.90
N ALA A 399 4.89 -19.57 -4.83
CA ALA A 399 6.13 -19.27 -5.53
C ALA A 399 6.29 -20.19 -6.74
N PRO A 400 5.95 -19.74 -7.96
CA PRO A 400 6.21 -20.50 -9.18
C PRO A 400 7.66 -20.29 -9.62
N LEU A 401 8.38 -21.39 -9.87
CA LEU A 401 9.75 -21.38 -10.34
C LEU A 401 9.80 -21.58 -11.86
N PHE A 402 10.49 -20.66 -12.55
CA PHE A 402 10.73 -20.66 -13.98
C PHE A 402 12.23 -20.79 -14.26
N ARG A 403 12.61 -21.55 -15.28
CA ARG A 403 14.02 -21.68 -15.70
C ARG A 403 14.38 -20.60 -16.70
N PHE A 404 15.63 -20.14 -16.65
CA PHE A 404 16.26 -19.36 -17.71
C PHE A 404 17.73 -19.77 -17.86
N LYS A 405 18.36 -19.44 -19.00
CA LYS A 405 19.75 -19.81 -19.32
C LYS A 405 20.71 -18.64 -19.29
N THR A 406 20.35 -17.51 -19.90
CA THR A 406 21.25 -16.37 -20.08
C THR A 406 20.69 -15.10 -19.40
N GLU A 407 21.58 -14.12 -19.18
CA GLU A 407 21.21 -12.81 -18.60
C GLU A 407 20.15 -12.10 -19.46
N GLU A 408 20.30 -12.15 -20.81
CA GLU A 408 19.36 -11.54 -21.75
C GLU A 408 17.98 -12.21 -21.70
N GLU A 409 17.93 -13.53 -21.55
CA GLU A 409 16.67 -14.26 -21.38
C GLU A 409 15.98 -13.86 -20.09
N ALA A 410 16.72 -13.76 -18.98
CA ALA A 410 16.17 -13.32 -17.71
C ALA A 410 15.56 -11.93 -17.79
N ILE A 411 16.25 -10.96 -18.38
CA ILE A 411 15.77 -9.58 -18.59
C ILE A 411 14.53 -9.58 -19.48
N LYS A 412 14.53 -10.34 -20.58
CA LYS A 412 13.39 -10.45 -21.49
C LYS A 412 12.16 -11.01 -20.76
N LEU A 413 12.31 -12.11 -20.03
CA LEU A 413 11.21 -12.71 -19.26
C LEU A 413 10.73 -11.79 -18.14
N ALA A 414 11.64 -11.10 -17.46
CA ALA A 414 11.29 -10.15 -16.43
C ALA A 414 10.41 -9.01 -16.96
N ASN A 415 10.78 -8.42 -18.11
CA ASN A 415 10.07 -7.29 -18.71
C ASN A 415 8.80 -7.68 -19.50
N ASP A 416 8.58 -8.99 -19.76
CA ASP A 416 7.41 -9.50 -20.50
C ASP A 416 6.14 -9.48 -19.63
N THR A 417 5.71 -8.30 -19.26
CA THR A 417 4.50 -8.04 -18.46
C THR A 417 4.01 -6.61 -18.68
N GLU A 418 2.72 -6.37 -18.47
CA GLU A 418 2.15 -5.02 -18.44
C GLU A 418 2.49 -4.25 -17.15
N PHE A 419 3.00 -4.93 -16.14
CA PHE A 419 3.35 -4.37 -14.85
C PHE A 419 4.81 -3.90 -14.77
N GLY A 420 5.12 -3.05 -13.80
CA GLY A 420 6.47 -2.52 -13.57
C GLY A 420 6.63 -1.92 -12.18
N LEU A 421 6.03 -2.52 -11.11
CA LEU A 421 6.13 -1.99 -9.75
C LEU A 421 7.46 -2.34 -9.12
N ALA A 422 7.70 -3.62 -8.85
CA ALA A 422 8.89 -4.12 -8.17
C ALA A 422 9.55 -5.24 -8.93
N ALA A 423 10.87 -5.35 -8.81
CA ALA A 423 11.70 -6.47 -9.26
C ALA A 423 12.77 -6.77 -8.21
N TYR A 424 13.25 -8.02 -8.22
CA TYR A 424 14.32 -8.47 -7.34
C TYR A 424 15.31 -9.29 -8.13
N PHE A 425 16.61 -9.17 -7.81
CA PHE A 425 17.59 -10.11 -8.34
C PHE A 425 18.76 -10.32 -7.41
N TYR A 426 19.39 -11.48 -7.53
CA TYR A 426 20.53 -11.92 -6.74
C TYR A 426 21.69 -12.25 -7.64
N SER A 427 22.82 -11.58 -7.46
CA SER A 427 24.09 -11.76 -8.19
C SER A 427 25.23 -11.17 -7.38
N ARG A 428 26.45 -11.69 -7.53
CA ARG A 428 27.69 -11.15 -6.96
C ARG A 428 28.52 -10.35 -7.96
N ASP A 429 28.24 -10.47 -9.26
CA ASP A 429 28.97 -9.74 -10.31
C ASP A 429 28.48 -8.30 -10.42
N VAL A 430 29.36 -7.35 -10.08
CA VAL A 430 29.05 -5.91 -10.11
C VAL A 430 28.64 -5.44 -11.52
N GLY A 431 29.28 -5.95 -12.58
CA GLY A 431 28.94 -5.59 -13.95
C GLY A 431 27.52 -6.04 -14.31
N ARG A 432 27.16 -7.28 -13.94
CA ARG A 432 25.79 -7.82 -14.11
C ARG A 432 24.79 -6.99 -13.32
N ILE A 433 25.11 -6.63 -12.08
CA ILE A 433 24.22 -5.82 -11.22
C ILE A 433 23.77 -4.54 -11.94
N PHE A 434 24.69 -3.78 -12.51
CA PHE A 434 24.34 -2.55 -13.23
C PHE A 434 23.60 -2.84 -14.55
N ARG A 435 24.07 -3.77 -15.37
CA ARG A 435 23.41 -4.10 -16.64
C ARG A 435 21.96 -4.54 -16.44
N VAL A 436 21.73 -5.42 -15.45
CA VAL A 436 20.38 -5.92 -15.14
C VAL A 436 19.51 -4.82 -14.55
N ALA A 437 20.01 -4.06 -13.57
CA ALA A 437 19.24 -2.99 -12.95
C ALA A 437 18.81 -1.90 -13.95
N GLU A 438 19.69 -1.53 -14.88
CA GLU A 438 19.39 -0.52 -15.92
C GLU A 438 18.42 -1.06 -17.00
N ALA A 439 18.43 -2.36 -17.26
CA ALA A 439 17.58 -2.99 -18.27
C ALA A 439 16.18 -3.35 -17.79
N LEU A 440 15.97 -3.45 -16.47
CA LEU A 440 14.67 -3.80 -15.87
C LEU A 440 13.71 -2.60 -15.87
N GLU A 441 12.50 -2.79 -16.40
CA GLU A 441 11.44 -1.76 -16.52
C GLU A 441 10.56 -1.69 -15.26
N TYR A 442 11.17 -1.41 -14.10
CA TYR A 442 10.51 -1.40 -12.80
C TYR A 442 10.84 -0.13 -12.01
N GLY A 443 9.88 0.35 -11.23
CA GLY A 443 10.07 1.54 -10.40
C GLY A 443 10.91 1.29 -9.15
N ILE A 444 10.97 0.03 -8.68
CA ILE A 444 11.68 -0.37 -7.48
C ILE A 444 12.43 -1.68 -7.74
N ILE A 445 13.73 -1.71 -7.47
CA ILE A 445 14.55 -2.91 -7.71
C ILE A 445 15.31 -3.26 -6.43
N GLY A 446 15.06 -4.46 -5.89
CA GLY A 446 15.83 -5.05 -4.81
C GLY A 446 17.03 -5.83 -5.37
N ILE A 447 18.24 -5.44 -5.00
CA ILE A 447 19.48 -6.08 -5.41
C ILE A 447 20.08 -6.78 -4.19
N ASN A 448 20.11 -8.10 -4.21
CA ASN A 448 20.48 -8.92 -3.07
C ASN A 448 19.67 -8.59 -1.79
N GLU A 449 18.43 -8.11 -1.97
CA GLU A 449 17.53 -7.66 -0.91
C GLU A 449 16.10 -8.10 -1.22
N GLY A 450 15.39 -8.62 -0.23
CA GLY A 450 13.98 -9.07 -0.34
C GLY A 450 12.95 -8.10 0.23
N ILE A 451 13.38 -7.06 1.00
CA ILE A 451 12.51 -6.05 1.60
C ILE A 451 12.89 -4.68 1.10
N ILE A 452 12.07 -4.07 0.26
CA ILE A 452 12.37 -2.83 -0.46
C ILE A 452 11.49 -1.64 -0.07
N SER A 453 10.62 -1.83 0.91
CA SER A 453 9.66 -0.79 1.31
C SER A 453 10.19 0.04 2.48
N THR A 454 10.39 1.33 2.25
CA THR A 454 10.85 2.32 3.25
C THR A 454 10.21 3.68 2.97
N ALA A 455 10.14 4.56 3.97
CA ALA A 455 9.59 5.90 3.82
C ALA A 455 10.55 6.84 3.05
N GLU A 456 11.85 6.60 3.13
CA GLU A 456 12.91 7.45 2.58
C GLU A 456 13.08 7.31 1.07
N ALA A 457 12.70 6.15 0.50
CA ALA A 457 12.85 5.87 -0.92
C ALA A 457 11.55 6.08 -1.71
N PRO A 458 11.62 6.48 -3.01
CA PRO A 458 10.43 6.65 -3.83
C PRO A 458 9.80 5.30 -4.14
N PHE A 459 8.53 5.15 -3.80
CA PHE A 459 7.72 3.98 -4.09
C PHE A 459 6.76 4.27 -5.23
N GLY A 460 6.73 3.44 -6.26
CA GLY A 460 5.81 3.56 -7.38
C GLY A 460 6.26 2.79 -8.61
N GLY A 461 5.33 2.53 -9.52
CA GLY A 461 5.55 1.66 -10.66
C GLY A 461 5.75 2.37 -11.99
N PHE A 462 6.24 1.59 -12.96
CA PHE A 462 6.24 1.88 -14.38
C PHE A 462 5.03 1.21 -15.04
N LYS A 463 4.78 1.48 -16.33
CA LYS A 463 3.73 0.84 -17.13
C LYS A 463 2.37 0.93 -16.43
N GLN A 464 1.62 -0.18 -16.36
CA GLN A 464 0.29 -0.23 -15.76
C GLN A 464 0.31 -0.47 -14.23
N SER A 465 1.48 -0.42 -13.61
CA SER A 465 1.56 -0.45 -12.14
C SER A 465 1.32 0.90 -11.48
N GLY A 466 1.24 1.99 -12.24
CA GLY A 466 0.75 3.23 -11.67
C GLY A 466 1.34 4.53 -12.21
N LEU A 467 0.98 5.63 -11.51
CA LEU A 467 1.36 7.01 -11.81
C LEU A 467 1.74 7.72 -10.52
N GLY A 468 2.80 8.51 -10.55
CA GLY A 468 3.30 9.23 -9.38
C GLY A 468 4.23 8.39 -8.51
N ARG A 469 4.64 8.97 -7.38
CA ARG A 469 5.49 8.31 -6.39
C ARG A 469 5.00 8.59 -4.99
N GLU A 470 5.14 7.62 -4.09
CA GLU A 470 4.87 7.76 -2.66
C GLU A 470 6.18 7.63 -1.87
N GLY A 471 6.24 8.18 -0.66
CA GLY A 471 7.49 8.23 0.10
C GLY A 471 8.52 9.19 -0.47
N SER A 472 9.69 9.22 0.11
CA SER A 472 10.80 10.13 -0.21
C SER A 472 10.42 11.61 -0.32
N THR A 473 11.28 12.43 -0.87
CA THR A 473 10.97 13.83 -1.22
C THR A 473 9.97 13.96 -2.36
N HIS A 474 9.80 12.91 -3.18
CA HIS A 474 8.86 12.92 -4.31
C HIS A 474 7.39 12.81 -3.88
N GLY A 475 7.12 12.12 -2.76
CA GLY A 475 5.74 11.90 -2.31
C GLY A 475 4.99 13.19 -1.97
N ILE A 476 5.67 14.20 -1.42
CA ILE A 476 5.03 15.48 -1.08
C ILE A 476 4.74 16.33 -2.32
N GLU A 477 5.56 16.20 -3.39
CA GLU A 477 5.38 16.92 -4.66
C GLU A 477 4.03 16.59 -5.32
N GLU A 478 3.51 15.41 -5.06
CA GLU A 478 2.20 14.97 -5.55
C GLU A 478 1.02 15.76 -4.98
N TYR A 479 1.23 16.51 -3.87
CA TYR A 479 0.23 17.31 -3.17
C TYR A 479 0.46 18.80 -3.30
N LEU A 480 1.37 19.21 -4.19
CA LEU A 480 1.77 20.60 -4.42
C LEU A 480 1.46 21.04 -5.84
N GLU A 481 1.18 22.35 -5.97
CA GLU A 481 1.09 23.06 -7.24
C GLU A 481 2.21 24.08 -7.33
N ILE A 482 2.79 24.21 -8.52
CA ILE A 482 3.86 25.18 -8.81
C ILE A 482 3.24 26.47 -9.31
N LYS A 483 3.57 27.60 -8.66
CA LYS A 483 3.10 28.93 -9.04
C LYS A 483 4.27 29.83 -9.43
N TYR A 484 4.23 30.35 -10.63
CA TYR A 484 5.17 31.36 -11.13
C TYR A 484 4.69 32.75 -10.78
N LEU A 485 5.55 33.58 -10.18
CA LEU A 485 5.34 34.95 -9.85
C LEU A 485 6.26 35.84 -10.69
N ALA A 486 5.70 36.67 -11.59
CA ALA A 486 6.43 37.63 -12.36
C ALA A 486 6.24 39.03 -11.72
N LEU A 487 7.31 39.60 -11.15
CA LEU A 487 7.30 40.92 -10.55
C LEU A 487 7.96 41.90 -11.51
N GLY A 488 7.23 42.90 -11.96
CA GLY A 488 7.73 44.00 -12.79
C GLY A 488 7.81 45.31 -12.01
N GLY A 489 8.59 46.28 -12.52
CA GLY A 489 8.67 47.64 -11.95
C GLY A 489 9.44 47.72 -10.61
N ILE A 490 10.20 46.71 -10.27
CA ILE A 490 10.97 46.66 -9.02
C ILE A 490 12.42 47.10 -9.35
N GLY A 491 12.68 48.36 -9.16
CA GLY A 491 14.00 48.96 -9.23
C GLY A 491 14.68 48.89 -10.59
N GLY A 492 14.87 49.98 -11.25
CA GLY A 492 15.80 50.13 -12.36
C GLY A 492 17.22 50.20 -11.86
#